data_35b5ea6e4444549dce33cfb06c048de2
#
_entry.id   35b5ea6e4444549dce33cfb06c048de2
#
_cell.length_a   1.000
_cell.length_b   1.000
_cell.length_c   1.000
_cell.angle_alpha   90.00
_cell.angle_beta   90.00
_cell.angle_gamma   90.00
#
_symmetry.space_group_name_H-M   'P 1'
#
loop_
_entity.id
_entity.type
_entity.pdbx_description
1 polymer ?
#
loop_
_entity_poly.entity_id
_entity_poly.type
_entity_poly.pdbx_seq_one_letter_code
_entity_poly.pdbx_strand_id
1 'polypeptide(L)'
;LNTDNFTRNIKSVNKQIQEAESYFKLASAGVQGFDTSAAGLSSKLEMLERKLTLQRSGVEQYQKALAAANSKLSESYQRQTDYAHRLDEAKTRQATLKAEVTSATQAYKHYKNTLGETDSATIAAKANMEAAQQEYAAASQEVRKLSGQNDALKRSTQNAADAVSTAQTQLNRAQAAVRETEAAIRSTNQQLRTAQSCWTSAGKAMTEFGTRCEKLGQSAEKIGKKLTTYITTPIVGLGTTAVKASIDFESAFTDVRKVTTATEEEFTELSDSIKQMSTELAASTTDIAAVVTSASRLGIQTDKLMDFTEVMINLGNSTDMTANDAATQMARFANIMGMDQSLFNNMGSSLVALGNNYATTESQIMEMALRMAGAGKQVGLTEAQVLGFSAALSSLGIEAQMGGSSFSKALVQMEVASATGGQALDDFASVCGLTASEFKMLWDNDPAAAFQSFIVGLSKMDDAGISAIAVLDEIGISEIRLRDTLLRATNATELFSKTQETANNTWKQHTELSTVAKQRYATTASQLVNLKNKAMLFAQSLGDDFSPTVHKVID
;
A
#
# COMPACT_ATOMS: atom_id res chain seq x y z
N LEU A 1 12.62 10.69 15.17
CA LEU A 1 11.51 11.49 14.67
C LEU A 1 11.76 12.92 15.10
N ASN A 2 11.72 13.85 14.16
CA ASN A 2 11.62 15.27 14.51
C ASN A 2 10.17 15.49 14.99
N THR A 3 9.91 15.08 16.24
CA THR A 3 8.60 15.12 16.90
C THR A 3 8.03 16.54 16.90
N ASP A 4 8.89 17.56 16.87
CA ASP A 4 8.51 18.97 16.87
C ASP A 4 7.90 19.39 15.52
N ASN A 5 8.40 18.89 14.39
CA ASN A 5 7.80 19.16 13.07
C ASN A 5 6.46 18.46 12.90
N PHE A 6 6.37 17.20 13.28
CA PHE A 6 5.10 16.45 13.25
C PHE A 6 4.05 17.12 14.14
N THR A 7 4.40 17.44 15.39
CA THR A 7 3.49 18.07 16.34
C THR A 7 3.05 19.46 15.85
N ARG A 8 3.96 20.25 15.27
CA ARG A 8 3.62 21.55 14.67
C ARG A 8 2.67 21.41 13.48
N ASN A 9 2.93 20.45 12.58
CA ASN A 9 2.08 20.22 11.41
C ASN A 9 0.66 19.80 11.82
N ILE A 10 0.52 18.87 12.77
CA ILE A 10 -0.80 18.44 13.27
C ILE A 10 -1.52 19.56 14.01
N LYS A 11 -0.80 20.36 14.82
CA LYS A 11 -1.39 21.56 15.45
C LYS A 11 -1.87 22.57 14.41
N SER A 12 -1.10 22.79 13.34
CA SER A 12 -1.48 23.68 12.24
C SER A 12 -2.74 23.18 11.52
N VAL A 13 -2.81 21.88 11.19
CA VAL A 13 -3.99 21.28 10.58
C VAL A 13 -5.23 21.47 11.47
N ASN A 14 -5.12 21.16 12.75
CA ASN A 14 -6.23 21.31 13.69
C ASN A 14 -6.67 22.77 13.84
N LYS A 15 -5.73 23.73 13.87
CA LYS A 15 -6.04 25.15 13.90
C LYS A 15 -6.81 25.59 12.65
N GLN A 16 -6.37 25.18 11.48
CA GLN A 16 -7.05 25.51 10.21
C GLN A 16 -8.45 24.89 10.12
N ILE A 17 -8.65 23.69 10.68
CA ILE A 17 -9.99 23.08 10.80
C ILE A 17 -10.88 23.94 11.70
N GLN A 18 -10.40 24.35 12.87
CA GLN A 18 -11.14 25.22 13.77
C GLN A 18 -11.48 26.59 13.15
N GLU A 19 -10.55 27.15 12.39
CA GLU A 19 -10.79 28.39 11.64
C GLU A 19 -11.90 28.21 10.60
N ALA A 20 -11.89 27.12 9.80
CA ALA A 20 -12.92 26.83 8.82
C ALA A 20 -14.31 26.67 9.48
N GLU A 21 -14.39 25.95 10.60
CA GLU A 21 -15.62 25.80 11.37
C GLU A 21 -16.11 27.12 11.98
N SER A 22 -15.19 27.96 12.45
CA SER A 22 -15.51 29.28 13.01
C SER A 22 -16.05 30.24 11.95
N TYR A 23 -15.48 30.25 10.74
CA TYR A 23 -15.98 31.04 9.62
C TYR A 23 -17.40 30.62 9.22
N PHE A 24 -17.68 29.34 9.17
CA PHE A 24 -19.04 28.84 8.89
C PHE A 24 -20.02 29.26 10.01
N LYS A 25 -19.62 29.13 11.27
CA LYS A 25 -20.43 29.55 12.42
C LYS A 25 -20.73 31.04 12.40
N LEU A 26 -19.77 31.86 12.00
CA LEU A 26 -19.95 33.33 11.85
C LEU A 26 -20.92 33.63 10.69
N ALA A 27 -20.80 32.93 9.54
CA ALA A 27 -21.68 33.10 8.40
C ALA A 27 -23.13 32.68 8.69
N SER A 28 -23.34 31.71 9.58
CA SER A 28 -24.66 31.27 10.02
C SER A 28 -25.28 32.12 11.12
N ALA A 29 -24.49 32.93 11.81
CA ALA A 29 -24.94 33.71 12.95
C ALA A 29 -25.94 34.82 12.56
N GLY A 30 -27.12 34.76 13.16
CA GLY A 30 -28.19 35.76 12.96
C GLY A 30 -29.05 35.58 11.70
N VAL A 31 -28.83 34.54 10.92
CA VAL A 31 -29.67 34.22 9.73
C VAL A 31 -30.61 33.06 10.05
N GLN A 32 -31.88 33.35 10.23
CA GLN A 32 -32.89 32.36 10.54
C GLN A 32 -33.08 31.40 9.34
N GLY A 33 -32.98 30.08 9.59
CA GLY A 33 -33.12 29.07 8.53
C GLY A 33 -31.90 28.93 7.61
N PHE A 34 -30.75 29.52 7.94
CA PHE A 34 -29.52 29.43 7.15
C PHE A 34 -29.10 27.97 6.94
N ASP A 35 -29.11 27.15 8.00
CA ASP A 35 -28.65 25.75 8.00
C ASP A 35 -29.47 24.82 7.09
N THR A 36 -30.68 25.24 6.70
CA THR A 36 -31.59 24.49 5.81
C THR A 36 -31.78 25.14 4.45
N SER A 37 -31.26 26.36 4.28
CA SER A 37 -31.29 27.06 2.99
C SER A 37 -30.26 26.48 2.00
N ALA A 38 -30.53 26.58 0.71
CA ALA A 38 -29.60 26.13 -0.32
C ALA A 38 -28.24 26.85 -0.22
N ALA A 39 -28.22 28.14 0.13
CA ALA A 39 -27.00 28.90 0.33
C ALA A 39 -26.23 28.43 1.57
N GLY A 40 -26.93 28.22 2.69
CA GLY A 40 -26.32 27.72 3.92
C GLY A 40 -25.79 26.29 3.80
N LEU A 41 -26.53 25.41 3.12
CA LEU A 41 -26.09 24.04 2.83
C LEU A 41 -24.88 24.03 1.89
N SER A 42 -24.82 24.94 0.90
CA SER A 42 -23.66 25.10 0.02
C SER A 42 -22.43 25.56 0.80
N SER A 43 -22.57 26.57 1.66
CA SER A 43 -21.48 27.05 2.52
C SER A 43 -21.01 25.98 3.53
N LYS A 44 -21.94 25.18 4.06
CA LYS A 44 -21.63 24.04 4.92
C LYS A 44 -20.84 22.97 4.17
N LEU A 45 -21.20 22.70 2.93
CA LEU A 45 -20.50 21.76 2.08
C LEU A 45 -19.06 22.23 1.83
N GLU A 46 -18.85 23.49 1.46
CA GLU A 46 -17.52 24.06 1.24
C GLU A 46 -16.65 23.96 2.50
N MET A 47 -17.21 24.27 3.67
CA MET A 47 -16.51 24.10 4.95
C MET A 47 -16.12 22.65 5.21
N LEU A 48 -17.04 21.69 4.95
CA LEU A 48 -16.78 20.26 5.16
C LEU A 48 -15.73 19.74 4.17
N GLU A 49 -15.73 20.16 2.91
CA GLU A 49 -14.73 19.80 1.91
C GLU A 49 -13.34 20.31 2.29
N ARG A 50 -13.26 21.55 2.78
CA ARG A 50 -12.01 22.11 3.30
C ARG A 50 -11.52 21.33 4.52
N LYS A 51 -12.42 20.99 5.45
CA LYS A 51 -12.13 20.16 6.60
C LYS A 51 -11.63 18.78 6.18
N LEU A 52 -12.26 18.14 5.21
CA LEU A 52 -11.87 16.85 4.67
C LEU A 52 -10.44 16.89 4.09
N THR A 53 -10.13 17.92 3.30
CA THR A 53 -8.79 18.11 2.72
C THR A 53 -7.72 18.22 3.80
N LEU A 54 -7.99 19.01 4.86
CA LEU A 54 -7.08 19.16 5.99
C LEU A 54 -6.93 17.87 6.80
N GLN A 55 -8.01 17.15 7.02
CA GLN A 55 -7.98 15.85 7.71
C GLN A 55 -7.19 14.79 6.92
N ARG A 56 -7.34 14.75 5.60
CA ARG A 56 -6.55 13.86 4.74
C ARG A 56 -5.05 14.17 4.81
N SER A 57 -4.69 15.46 4.80
CA SER A 57 -3.29 15.88 5.06
C SER A 57 -2.81 15.44 6.45
N GLY A 58 -3.68 15.50 7.47
CA GLY A 58 -3.39 14.97 8.79
C GLY A 58 -3.14 13.47 8.79
N VAL A 59 -3.97 12.68 8.09
CA VAL A 59 -3.79 11.23 7.92
C VAL A 59 -2.42 10.91 7.30
N GLU A 60 -2.03 11.65 6.26
CA GLU A 60 -0.71 11.47 5.64
C GLU A 60 0.45 11.70 6.63
N GLN A 61 0.33 12.71 7.51
CA GLN A 61 1.33 12.95 8.55
C GLN A 61 1.39 11.78 9.55
N TYR A 62 0.24 11.23 9.95
CA TYR A 62 0.20 10.06 10.82
C TYR A 62 0.76 8.79 10.16
N GLN A 63 0.54 8.60 8.87
CA GLN A 63 1.14 7.50 8.11
C GLN A 63 2.68 7.61 8.08
N LYS A 64 3.20 8.80 7.83
CA LYS A 64 4.66 9.06 7.89
C LYS A 64 5.22 8.81 9.29
N ALA A 65 4.48 9.20 10.33
CA ALA A 65 4.89 8.95 11.72
C ALA A 65 4.89 7.46 12.06
N LEU A 66 3.90 6.71 11.60
CA LEU A 66 3.83 5.25 11.77
C LEU A 66 4.97 4.55 11.04
N ALA A 67 5.24 4.91 9.78
CA ALA A 67 6.37 4.37 9.02
C ALA A 67 7.71 4.60 9.72
N ALA A 68 7.94 5.80 10.25
CA ALA A 68 9.14 6.10 11.01
C ALA A 68 9.24 5.34 12.35
N ALA A 69 8.10 5.11 13.03
CA ALA A 69 8.06 4.29 14.24
C ALA A 69 8.38 2.83 13.93
N ASN A 70 7.85 2.26 12.85
CA ASN A 70 8.14 0.92 12.37
C ASN A 70 9.63 0.74 12.02
N SER A 71 10.26 1.73 11.34
CA SER A 71 11.69 1.69 11.05
C SER A 71 12.53 1.60 12.33
N LYS A 72 12.19 2.43 13.34
CA LYS A 72 12.89 2.37 14.64
C LYS A 72 12.68 1.05 15.38
N LEU A 73 11.48 0.49 15.29
CA LEU A 73 11.19 -0.82 15.87
C LEU A 73 12.03 -1.89 15.20
N SER A 74 12.09 -1.91 13.87
CA SER A 74 12.93 -2.84 13.10
C SER A 74 14.41 -2.72 13.47
N GLU A 75 14.95 -1.50 13.54
CA GLU A 75 16.33 -1.26 13.99
C GLU A 75 16.58 -1.75 15.41
N SER A 76 15.60 -1.55 16.32
CA SER A 76 15.70 -2.03 17.69
C SER A 76 15.72 -3.55 17.78
N TYR A 77 14.90 -4.24 16.98
CA TYR A 77 14.90 -5.69 16.88
C TYR A 77 16.21 -6.23 16.34
N GLN A 78 16.75 -5.63 15.28
CA GLN A 78 18.06 -6.03 14.74
C GLN A 78 19.15 -5.94 15.79
N ARG A 79 19.25 -4.80 16.48
CA ARG A 79 20.24 -4.62 17.56
C ARG A 79 20.04 -5.61 18.69
N GLN A 80 18.81 -5.88 19.09
CA GLN A 80 18.50 -6.85 20.14
C GLN A 80 18.95 -8.26 19.74
N THR A 81 18.71 -8.67 18.49
CA THR A 81 19.12 -9.98 17.96
C THR A 81 20.64 -10.10 17.96
N ASP A 82 21.36 -9.08 17.47
CA ASP A 82 22.83 -9.08 17.46
C ASP A 82 23.43 -9.21 18.87
N TYR A 83 22.85 -8.49 19.83
CA TYR A 83 23.32 -8.58 21.22
C TYR A 83 22.93 -9.90 21.88
N ALA A 84 21.79 -10.49 21.57
CA ALA A 84 21.40 -11.80 22.06
C ALA A 84 22.36 -12.88 21.56
N HIS A 85 22.75 -12.84 20.28
CA HIS A 85 23.75 -13.75 19.72
C HIS A 85 25.12 -13.60 20.42
N ARG A 86 25.63 -12.37 20.56
CA ARG A 86 26.86 -12.10 21.26
C ARG A 86 26.85 -12.55 22.74
N LEU A 87 25.69 -12.41 23.38
CA LEU A 87 25.50 -12.89 24.76
C LEU A 87 25.58 -14.42 24.82
N ASP A 88 25.01 -15.12 23.85
CA ASP A 88 25.02 -16.57 23.78
C ASP A 88 26.44 -17.11 23.53
N GLU A 89 27.17 -16.52 22.59
CA GLU A 89 28.60 -16.81 22.36
C GLU A 89 29.44 -16.60 23.62
N ALA A 90 29.23 -15.48 24.32
CA ALA A 90 29.95 -15.19 25.55
C ALA A 90 29.61 -16.20 26.67
N LYS A 91 28.35 -16.65 26.77
CA LYS A 91 27.96 -17.71 27.71
C LYS A 91 28.57 -19.04 27.37
N THR A 92 28.64 -19.41 26.11
CA THR A 92 29.29 -20.64 25.63
C THR A 92 30.77 -20.62 25.98
N ARG A 93 31.45 -19.50 25.68
CA ARG A 93 32.86 -19.32 26.07
C ARG A 93 33.06 -19.39 27.59
N GLN A 94 32.19 -18.76 28.38
CA GLN A 94 32.23 -18.83 29.84
C GLN A 94 32.07 -20.28 30.33
N ALA A 95 31.18 -21.06 29.71
CA ALA A 95 30.99 -22.48 30.09
C ALA A 95 32.22 -23.33 29.79
N THR A 96 32.87 -23.11 28.63
CA THR A 96 34.14 -23.78 28.28
C THR A 96 35.25 -23.43 29.30
N LEU A 97 35.46 -22.15 29.56
CA LEU A 97 36.45 -21.70 30.54
C LEU A 97 36.19 -22.23 31.97
N LYS A 98 34.90 -22.40 32.34
CA LYS A 98 34.55 -23.03 33.61
C LYS A 98 34.99 -24.49 33.68
N ALA A 99 34.87 -25.24 32.58
CA ALA A 99 35.35 -26.61 32.49
C ALA A 99 36.90 -26.67 32.58
N GLU A 100 37.58 -25.73 31.91
CA GLU A 100 39.04 -25.60 31.98
C GLU A 100 39.53 -25.29 33.39
N VAL A 101 38.89 -24.36 34.11
CA VAL A 101 39.18 -24.08 35.54
C VAL A 101 39.01 -25.35 36.37
N THR A 102 37.96 -26.13 36.12
CA THR A 102 37.70 -27.37 36.85
C THR A 102 38.82 -28.38 36.60
N SER A 103 39.19 -28.59 35.34
CA SER A 103 40.28 -29.50 34.93
C SER A 103 41.64 -29.06 35.51
N ALA A 104 42.00 -27.79 35.36
CA ALA A 104 43.23 -27.22 35.88
C ALA A 104 43.31 -27.33 37.42
N THR A 105 42.16 -27.11 38.11
CA THR A 105 42.09 -27.26 39.55
C THR A 105 42.29 -28.72 40.00
N GLN A 106 41.74 -29.68 39.26
CA GLN A 106 41.95 -31.12 39.52
C GLN A 106 43.40 -31.51 39.27
N ALA A 107 44.01 -31.05 38.18
CA ALA A 107 45.42 -31.29 37.89
C ALA A 107 46.30 -30.72 38.96
N TYR A 108 46.10 -29.49 39.40
CA TYR A 108 46.89 -28.90 40.52
C TYR A 108 46.72 -29.70 41.80
N LYS A 109 45.54 -30.11 42.20
CA LYS A 109 45.27 -30.95 43.39
C LYS A 109 46.00 -32.30 43.30
N HIS A 110 45.97 -32.93 42.14
CA HIS A 110 46.64 -34.21 41.90
C HIS A 110 48.15 -34.07 42.08
N TYR A 111 48.80 -33.12 41.41
CA TYR A 111 50.21 -32.92 41.49
C TYR A 111 50.63 -32.49 42.90
N LYS A 112 49.90 -31.62 43.57
CA LYS A 112 50.16 -31.23 44.97
C LYS A 112 50.18 -32.43 45.93
N ASN A 113 49.18 -33.34 45.74
CA ASN A 113 49.04 -34.50 46.61
C ASN A 113 50.09 -35.61 46.32
N THR A 114 50.55 -35.69 45.06
CA THR A 114 51.52 -36.76 44.67
C THR A 114 52.97 -36.33 44.70
N LEU A 115 53.29 -35.07 44.41
CA LEU A 115 54.70 -34.58 44.27
C LEU A 115 55.06 -33.52 45.30
N GLY A 116 54.06 -32.96 46.03
CA GLY A 116 54.31 -31.88 47.00
C GLY A 116 54.21 -30.47 46.37
N GLU A 117 54.21 -29.43 47.24
CA GLU A 117 53.98 -28.03 46.81
C GLU A 117 55.18 -27.40 46.09
N THR A 118 56.42 -27.89 46.34
CA THR A 118 57.66 -27.30 45.80
C THR A 118 58.11 -27.92 44.48
N ASP A 119 57.40 -28.96 44.00
CA ASP A 119 57.74 -29.61 42.75
C ASP A 119 57.37 -28.69 41.53
N SER A 120 58.22 -28.74 40.52
CA SER A 120 58.10 -27.89 39.34
C SER A 120 56.79 -28.11 38.59
N ALA A 121 56.31 -29.36 38.53
CA ALA A 121 54.99 -29.68 37.86
C ALA A 121 53.85 -29.15 38.70
N THR A 122 53.92 -29.15 40.02
CA THR A 122 52.90 -28.57 40.90
C THR A 122 52.82 -27.04 40.76
N ILE A 123 54.01 -26.39 40.67
CA ILE A 123 54.10 -24.94 40.47
C ILE A 123 53.54 -24.56 39.11
N ALA A 124 53.82 -25.31 38.03
CA ALA A 124 53.27 -25.09 36.70
C ALA A 124 51.75 -25.31 36.65
N ALA A 125 51.24 -26.37 37.29
CA ALA A 125 49.83 -26.65 37.40
C ALA A 125 49.07 -25.55 38.18
N LYS A 126 49.69 -24.97 39.22
CA LYS A 126 49.12 -23.83 39.94
C LYS A 126 49.06 -22.59 39.09
N ALA A 127 50.07 -22.28 38.31
CA ALA A 127 50.08 -21.15 37.40
C ALA A 127 48.99 -21.30 36.30
N ASN A 128 48.85 -22.50 35.74
CA ASN A 128 47.80 -22.79 34.78
C ASN A 128 46.40 -22.66 35.38
N MET A 129 46.19 -23.11 36.62
CA MET A 129 44.91 -22.95 37.33
C MET A 129 44.59 -21.47 37.58
N GLU A 130 45.55 -20.67 38.02
CA GLU A 130 45.40 -19.24 38.27
C GLU A 130 45.11 -18.48 36.97
N ALA A 131 45.77 -18.82 35.85
CA ALA A 131 45.50 -18.26 34.53
C ALA A 131 44.08 -18.59 34.07
N ALA A 132 43.66 -19.85 34.15
CA ALA A 132 42.29 -20.25 33.78
C ALA A 132 41.21 -19.55 34.63
N GLN A 133 41.49 -19.35 35.93
CA GLN A 133 40.59 -18.59 36.82
C GLN A 133 40.48 -17.12 36.41
N GLN A 134 41.57 -16.49 35.99
CA GLN A 134 41.56 -15.10 35.50
C GLN A 134 40.75 -14.98 34.21
N GLU A 135 40.94 -15.89 33.25
CA GLU A 135 40.18 -15.90 32.01
C GLU A 135 38.67 -16.12 32.23
N TYR A 136 38.31 -17.06 33.12
CA TYR A 136 36.90 -17.27 33.53
C TYR A 136 36.32 -16.05 34.22
N ALA A 137 37.08 -15.35 35.07
CA ALA A 137 36.61 -14.13 35.71
C ALA A 137 36.32 -13.01 34.68
N ALA A 138 37.22 -12.85 33.68
CA ALA A 138 37.07 -11.91 32.61
C ALA A 138 35.82 -12.24 31.76
N ALA A 139 35.65 -13.49 31.33
CA ALA A 139 34.46 -13.94 30.59
C ALA A 139 33.17 -13.75 31.40
N SER A 140 33.23 -13.97 32.73
CA SER A 140 32.08 -13.74 33.62
C SER A 140 31.66 -12.26 33.69
N GLN A 141 32.64 -11.34 33.64
CA GLN A 141 32.38 -9.91 33.58
C GLN A 141 31.77 -9.53 32.23
N GLU A 142 32.25 -10.09 31.12
CA GLU A 142 31.72 -9.85 29.77
C GLU A 142 30.28 -10.32 29.68
N VAL A 143 29.93 -11.52 30.15
CA VAL A 143 28.54 -12.04 30.18
C VAL A 143 27.62 -11.11 30.97
N ARG A 144 28.06 -10.61 32.16
CA ARG A 144 27.25 -9.66 32.95
C ARG A 144 27.02 -8.37 32.20
N LYS A 145 28.05 -7.81 31.54
CA LYS A 145 27.93 -6.58 30.75
C LYS A 145 26.98 -6.76 29.58
N LEU A 146 27.13 -7.84 28.80
CA LEU A 146 26.28 -8.13 27.66
C LEU A 146 24.84 -8.42 28.09
N SER A 147 24.62 -9.12 29.20
CA SER A 147 23.27 -9.36 29.76
C SER A 147 22.57 -8.05 30.10
N GLY A 148 23.25 -7.13 30.80
CA GLY A 148 22.69 -5.81 31.12
C GLY A 148 22.38 -4.98 29.90
N GLN A 149 23.24 -5.03 28.87
CA GLN A 149 23.00 -4.36 27.59
C GLN A 149 21.80 -4.96 26.82
N ASN A 150 21.69 -6.30 26.78
CA ASN A 150 20.59 -7.00 26.18
C ASN A 150 19.22 -6.66 26.84
N ASP A 151 19.23 -6.59 28.19
CA ASP A 151 18.02 -6.21 28.93
C ASP A 151 17.61 -4.74 28.71
N ALA A 152 18.60 -3.86 28.52
CA ALA A 152 18.33 -2.47 28.13
C ALA A 152 17.75 -2.38 26.71
N LEU A 153 18.28 -3.18 25.77
CA LEU A 153 17.77 -3.26 24.40
C LEU A 153 16.37 -3.85 24.34
N LYS A 154 16.04 -4.89 25.12
CA LYS A 154 14.67 -5.42 25.24
C LYS A 154 13.69 -4.34 25.66
N ARG A 155 14.05 -3.52 26.67
CA ARG A 155 13.20 -2.39 27.09
C ARG A 155 13.05 -1.34 25.98
N SER A 156 14.14 -1.05 25.27
CA SER A 156 14.09 -0.10 24.13
C SER A 156 13.20 -0.61 23.00
N THR A 157 13.26 -1.90 22.69
CA THR A 157 12.40 -2.54 21.67
C THR A 157 10.93 -2.50 22.10
N GLN A 158 10.63 -2.77 23.38
CA GLN A 158 9.27 -2.66 23.89
C GLN A 158 8.74 -1.22 23.79
N ASN A 159 9.53 -0.23 24.16
CA ASN A 159 9.14 1.18 24.02
C ASN A 159 8.91 1.58 22.55
N ALA A 160 9.69 1.02 21.62
CA ALA A 160 9.48 1.25 20.19
C ALA A 160 8.19 0.57 19.70
N ALA A 161 7.87 -0.62 20.18
CA ALA A 161 6.60 -1.31 19.88
C ALA A 161 5.39 -0.54 20.42
N ASP A 162 5.48 0.00 21.62
CA ASP A 162 4.42 0.84 22.22
C ASP A 162 4.22 2.13 21.41
N ALA A 163 5.31 2.71 20.89
CA ALA A 163 5.24 3.88 20.00
C ALA A 163 4.54 3.57 18.67
N VAL A 164 4.78 2.39 18.08
CA VAL A 164 4.06 1.92 16.88
C VAL A 164 2.57 1.75 17.18
N SER A 165 2.21 1.09 18.27
CA SER A 165 0.82 0.91 18.70
C SER A 165 0.09 2.25 18.90
N THR A 166 0.79 3.21 19.52
CA THR A 166 0.27 4.57 19.71
C THR A 166 0.05 5.29 18.39
N ALA A 167 1.03 5.24 17.48
CA ALA A 167 0.95 5.86 16.16
C ALA A 167 -0.19 5.23 15.32
N GLN A 168 -0.34 3.91 15.35
CA GLN A 168 -1.45 3.21 14.69
C GLN A 168 -2.81 3.64 15.23
N THR A 169 -2.94 3.74 16.55
CA THR A 169 -4.18 4.21 17.18
C THR A 169 -4.53 5.63 16.75
N GLN A 170 -3.55 6.51 16.66
CA GLN A 170 -3.75 7.89 16.20
C GLN A 170 -4.13 7.94 14.72
N LEU A 171 -3.52 7.12 13.88
CA LEU A 171 -3.87 6.98 12.46
C LEU A 171 -5.32 6.51 12.30
N ASN A 172 -5.72 5.47 13.04
CA ASN A 172 -7.08 4.94 12.99
C ASN A 172 -8.12 6.00 13.41
N ARG A 173 -7.82 6.81 14.42
CA ARG A 173 -8.69 7.93 14.85
C ARG A 173 -8.78 9.01 13.76
N ALA A 174 -7.67 9.36 13.13
CA ALA A 174 -7.66 10.34 12.05
C ALA A 174 -8.47 9.84 10.82
N GLN A 175 -8.33 8.58 10.46
CA GLN A 175 -9.13 7.94 9.40
C GLN A 175 -10.62 7.87 9.75
N ALA A 176 -10.98 7.64 11.02
CA ALA A 176 -12.36 7.67 11.47
C ALA A 176 -12.96 9.07 11.31
N ALA A 177 -12.21 10.12 11.67
CA ALA A 177 -12.64 11.51 11.49
C ALA A 177 -12.84 11.89 10.01
N VAL A 178 -12.01 11.38 9.11
CA VAL A 178 -12.20 11.52 7.66
C VAL A 178 -13.54 10.89 7.23
N ARG A 179 -13.79 9.64 7.63
CA ARG A 179 -15.05 8.94 7.30
C ARG A 179 -16.29 9.65 7.83
N GLU A 180 -16.22 10.23 9.03
CA GLU A 180 -17.30 11.00 9.62
C GLU A 180 -17.57 12.28 8.81
N THR A 181 -16.53 13.00 8.42
CA THR A 181 -16.67 14.20 7.59
C THR A 181 -17.21 13.87 6.19
N GLU A 182 -16.79 12.76 5.58
CA GLU A 182 -17.36 12.26 4.32
C GLU A 182 -18.84 11.88 4.45
N ALA A 183 -19.24 11.31 5.57
CA ALA A 183 -20.66 11.03 5.85
C ALA A 183 -21.47 12.33 5.99
N ALA A 184 -20.91 13.34 6.66
CA ALA A 184 -21.52 14.66 6.80
C ALA A 184 -21.67 15.37 5.43
N ILE A 185 -20.67 15.26 4.56
CA ILE A 185 -20.73 15.76 3.18
C ILE A 185 -21.87 15.08 2.41
N ARG A 186 -21.99 13.75 2.49
CA ARG A 186 -23.08 13.01 1.84
C ARG A 186 -24.45 13.46 2.32
N SER A 187 -24.63 13.60 3.63
CA SER A 187 -25.88 14.06 4.23
C SER A 187 -26.22 15.50 3.80
N THR A 188 -25.24 16.40 3.84
CA THR A 188 -25.44 17.81 3.43
C THR A 188 -25.78 17.90 1.94
N ASN A 189 -25.15 17.11 1.08
CA ASN A 189 -25.47 17.04 -0.35
C ASN A 189 -26.90 16.55 -0.60
N GLN A 190 -27.38 15.58 0.18
CA GLN A 190 -28.74 15.10 0.07
C GLN A 190 -29.75 16.20 0.46
N GLN A 191 -29.49 16.93 1.54
CA GLN A 191 -30.30 18.06 1.97
C GLN A 191 -30.31 19.19 0.93
N LEU A 192 -29.15 19.49 0.32
CA LEU A 192 -29.03 20.48 -0.73
C LEU A 192 -29.85 20.12 -1.97
N ARG A 193 -29.82 18.85 -2.39
CA ARG A 193 -30.67 18.36 -3.50
C ARG A 193 -32.15 18.51 -3.21
N THR A 194 -32.57 18.20 -1.97
CA THR A 194 -33.97 18.37 -1.56
C THR A 194 -34.36 19.85 -1.59
N ALA A 195 -33.53 20.73 -1.08
CA ALA A 195 -33.76 22.19 -1.13
C ALA A 195 -33.81 22.71 -2.56
N GLN A 196 -32.93 22.22 -3.46
CA GLN A 196 -32.94 22.61 -4.89
C GLN A 196 -34.14 22.04 -5.65
N SER A 197 -34.64 20.85 -5.31
CA SER A 197 -35.84 20.29 -5.96
C SER A 197 -37.10 21.08 -5.61
N CYS A 198 -37.20 21.63 -4.41
CA CYS A 198 -38.26 22.57 -4.05
C CYS A 198 -38.22 23.86 -4.90
N TRP A 199 -37.00 24.36 -5.21
CA TRP A 199 -36.82 25.55 -6.07
C TRP A 199 -37.13 25.25 -7.54
N THR A 200 -36.84 24.04 -8.05
CA THR A 200 -37.24 23.64 -9.41
C THR A 200 -38.74 23.48 -9.54
N SER A 201 -39.43 23.02 -8.50
CA SER A 201 -40.89 22.97 -8.46
C SER A 201 -41.51 24.38 -8.38
N ALA A 202 -40.90 25.26 -7.58
CA ALA A 202 -41.28 26.67 -7.52
C ALA A 202 -40.97 27.40 -8.83
N GLY A 203 -39.84 27.06 -9.49
CA GLY A 203 -39.48 27.58 -10.82
C GLY A 203 -40.47 27.17 -11.91
N LYS A 204 -40.97 25.93 -11.90
CA LYS A 204 -42.05 25.48 -12.80
C LYS A 204 -43.36 26.25 -12.53
N ALA A 205 -43.73 26.44 -11.26
CA ALA A 205 -44.90 27.25 -10.89
C ALA A 205 -44.71 28.71 -11.29
N MET A 206 -43.49 29.26 -11.18
CA MET A 206 -43.20 30.64 -11.67
C MET A 206 -43.19 30.75 -13.20
N THR A 207 -42.78 29.69 -13.94
CA THR A 207 -42.88 29.67 -15.42
C THR A 207 -44.33 29.64 -15.87
N GLU A 208 -45.18 28.87 -15.16
CA GLU A 208 -46.62 28.89 -15.39
C GLU A 208 -47.27 30.22 -14.99
N PHE A 209 -46.76 30.85 -13.93
CA PHE A 209 -47.17 32.21 -13.56
C PHE A 209 -46.63 33.25 -14.56
N GLY A 210 -45.41 33.11 -15.06
CA GLY A 210 -44.82 33.96 -16.11
C GLY A 210 -45.58 33.94 -17.41
N THR A 211 -46.07 32.76 -17.87
CA THR A 211 -46.94 32.64 -19.04
C THR A 211 -48.33 33.24 -18.83
N ARG A 212 -48.78 33.35 -17.58
CA ARG A 212 -49.98 34.14 -17.23
C ARG A 212 -49.70 35.63 -17.17
N CYS A 213 -48.50 36.07 -16.75
CA CYS A 213 -48.10 37.49 -16.75
C CYS A 213 -47.75 38.02 -18.12
N GLU A 214 -47.34 37.19 -19.09
CA GLU A 214 -47.13 37.57 -20.48
C GLU A 214 -48.44 38.06 -21.15
N LYS A 215 -49.57 37.61 -20.65
CA LYS A 215 -50.91 38.12 -21.02
C LYS A 215 -51.31 39.45 -20.36
N LEU A 216 -50.52 39.92 -19.39
CA LEU A 216 -50.71 41.19 -18.67
C LEU A 216 -49.58 42.19 -18.96
N GLY A 217 -48.86 42.00 -20.06
CA GLY A 217 -47.68 42.78 -20.40
C GLY A 217 -47.96 44.23 -20.72
N GLN A 218 -47.38 45.09 -19.87
CA GLN A 218 -46.96 46.47 -20.19
C GLN A 218 -46.17 47.16 -19.05
N SER A 219 -45.60 46.36 -18.10
CA SER A 219 -44.74 46.93 -17.03
C SER A 219 -43.33 46.30 -16.99
N ALA A 220 -42.82 45.76 -18.08
CA ALA A 220 -41.63 44.91 -18.13
C ALA A 220 -40.29 45.61 -18.14
N GLU A 221 -40.21 46.93 -18.25
CA GLU A 221 -38.94 47.68 -18.39
C GLU A 221 -38.14 47.82 -17.09
N LYS A 222 -38.81 47.72 -15.94
CA LYS A 222 -38.12 47.78 -14.61
C LYS A 222 -37.64 46.45 -14.09
N ILE A 223 -38.08 45.32 -14.63
CA ILE A 223 -37.72 43.97 -14.22
C ILE A 223 -36.47 43.46 -15.02
N GLY A 224 -36.30 43.93 -16.26
CA GLY A 224 -35.18 43.56 -17.12
C GLY A 224 -33.78 43.85 -16.54
N LYS A 225 -33.60 44.94 -15.82
CA LYS A 225 -32.30 45.28 -15.22
C LYS A 225 -31.90 44.40 -14.05
N LYS A 226 -32.82 43.80 -13.34
CA LYS A 226 -32.49 42.82 -12.26
C LYS A 226 -32.22 41.41 -12.76
N LEU A 227 -32.83 40.99 -13.85
CA LEU A 227 -32.60 39.68 -14.46
C LEU A 227 -31.18 39.55 -15.04
N THR A 228 -30.64 40.64 -15.61
CA THR A 228 -29.30 40.64 -16.20
C THR A 228 -28.20 40.30 -15.14
N THR A 229 -28.37 40.75 -13.91
CA THR A 229 -27.38 40.50 -12.82
C THR A 229 -27.41 39.07 -12.30
N TYR A 230 -28.56 38.38 -12.35
CA TYR A 230 -28.70 37.02 -11.81
C TYR A 230 -28.50 35.89 -12.83
N ILE A 231 -28.57 36.18 -14.13
CA ILE A 231 -28.43 35.17 -15.19
C ILE A 231 -27.11 35.31 -15.94
N THR A 232 -26.63 36.53 -16.18
CA THR A 232 -25.40 36.75 -16.97
C THR A 232 -24.13 36.42 -16.18
N THR A 233 -24.09 36.63 -14.85
CA THR A 233 -22.92 36.34 -14.01
C THR A 233 -22.62 34.82 -13.90
N PRO A 234 -23.60 33.91 -13.71
CA PRO A 234 -23.38 32.47 -13.78
C PRO A 234 -22.91 31.96 -15.14
N ILE A 235 -23.43 32.55 -16.24
CA ILE A 235 -23.08 32.13 -17.61
C ILE A 235 -21.66 32.56 -17.98
N VAL A 236 -21.20 33.73 -17.54
CA VAL A 236 -19.79 34.18 -17.70
C VAL A 236 -18.85 33.31 -16.86
N GLY A 237 -19.27 32.90 -15.65
CA GLY A 237 -18.52 31.95 -14.82
C GLY A 237 -18.38 30.57 -15.45
N LEU A 238 -19.39 30.08 -16.14
CA LEU A 238 -19.34 28.81 -16.92
C LEU A 238 -18.41 28.94 -18.13
N GLY A 239 -18.41 30.08 -18.83
CA GLY A 239 -17.53 30.30 -20.00
C GLY A 239 -16.05 30.29 -19.64
N THR A 240 -15.66 30.92 -18.53
CA THR A 240 -14.25 30.92 -18.09
C THR A 240 -13.77 29.54 -17.58
N THR A 241 -14.66 28.79 -16.92
CA THR A 241 -14.35 27.40 -16.51
C THR A 241 -14.30 26.45 -17.71
N ALA A 242 -15.10 26.67 -18.73
CA ALA A 242 -15.11 25.90 -19.97
C ALA A 242 -13.81 26.07 -20.76
N VAL A 243 -13.39 27.32 -20.98
CA VAL A 243 -12.13 27.62 -21.68
C VAL A 243 -10.93 27.07 -20.91
N LYS A 244 -10.92 27.22 -19.59
CA LYS A 244 -9.86 26.63 -18.77
C LYS A 244 -9.82 25.11 -18.87
N ALA A 245 -10.96 24.43 -18.80
CA ALA A 245 -11.02 22.97 -18.89
C ALA A 245 -10.57 22.45 -20.28
N SER A 246 -10.86 23.19 -21.35
CA SER A 246 -10.37 22.88 -22.70
C SER A 246 -8.84 23.03 -22.77
N ILE A 247 -8.29 24.13 -22.26
CA ILE A 247 -6.84 24.37 -22.22
C ILE A 247 -6.11 23.32 -21.35
N ASP A 248 -6.66 22.99 -20.18
CA ASP A 248 -6.07 21.99 -19.27
C ASP A 248 -6.07 20.60 -19.94
N PHE A 249 -7.14 20.23 -20.67
CA PHE A 249 -7.20 18.97 -21.41
C PHE A 249 -6.25 18.97 -22.62
N GLU A 250 -6.21 20.04 -23.41
CA GLU A 250 -5.29 20.20 -24.55
C GLU A 250 -3.84 20.04 -24.11
N SER A 251 -3.48 20.68 -23.00
CA SER A 251 -2.14 20.53 -22.40
C SER A 251 -1.86 19.08 -21.98
N ALA A 252 -2.78 18.43 -21.27
CA ALA A 252 -2.63 17.04 -20.83
C ALA A 252 -2.57 16.07 -22.03
N PHE A 253 -3.38 16.31 -23.07
CA PHE A 253 -3.40 15.50 -24.27
C PHE A 253 -2.15 15.71 -25.14
N THR A 254 -1.56 16.90 -25.09
CA THR A 254 -0.24 17.16 -25.72
C THR A 254 0.85 16.27 -25.10
N ASP A 255 0.79 15.99 -23.79
CA ASP A 255 1.72 15.05 -23.15
C ASP A 255 1.48 13.59 -23.59
N VAL A 256 0.23 13.19 -23.87
CA VAL A 256 -0.09 11.90 -24.51
C VAL A 256 0.57 11.83 -25.89
N ARG A 257 0.38 12.86 -26.74
CA ARG A 257 0.95 12.92 -28.10
C ARG A 257 2.48 12.83 -28.12
N LYS A 258 3.18 13.38 -27.14
CA LYS A 258 4.65 13.33 -27.05
C LYS A 258 5.21 11.92 -26.85
N VAL A 259 4.45 11.03 -26.24
CA VAL A 259 4.94 9.72 -25.78
C VAL A 259 4.26 8.53 -26.46
N THR A 260 3.19 8.78 -27.21
CA THR A 260 2.44 7.76 -27.94
C THR A 260 2.76 7.85 -29.43
N THR A 261 3.01 6.70 -30.05
CA THR A 261 3.16 6.62 -31.50
C THR A 261 1.81 6.23 -32.10
N ALA A 262 1.13 7.17 -32.74
CA ALA A 262 -0.19 6.98 -33.32
C ALA A 262 -0.40 7.89 -34.53
N THR A 263 -1.35 7.56 -35.38
CA THR A 263 -1.83 8.43 -36.49
C THR A 263 -2.74 9.54 -35.93
N GLU A 264 -3.05 10.55 -36.74
CA GLU A 264 -3.98 11.63 -36.32
C GLU A 264 -5.39 11.10 -36.07
N GLU A 265 -5.82 10.10 -36.82
CA GLU A 265 -7.09 9.41 -36.60
C GLU A 265 -7.10 8.71 -35.26
N GLU A 266 -6.06 7.94 -34.92
CA GLU A 266 -5.93 7.25 -33.63
C GLU A 266 -5.83 8.25 -32.46
N PHE A 267 -5.16 9.41 -32.64
CA PHE A 267 -5.15 10.46 -31.62
C PHE A 267 -6.54 11.07 -31.41
N THR A 268 -7.34 11.20 -32.45
CA THR A 268 -8.70 11.67 -32.34
C THR A 268 -9.55 10.66 -31.56
N GLU A 269 -9.44 9.37 -31.89
CA GLU A 269 -10.11 8.29 -31.17
C GLU A 269 -9.70 8.21 -29.70
N LEU A 270 -8.40 8.37 -29.39
CA LEU A 270 -7.90 8.43 -28.02
C LEU A 270 -8.47 9.62 -27.25
N SER A 271 -8.51 10.81 -27.88
CA SER A 271 -9.09 12.01 -27.27
C SER A 271 -10.55 11.82 -26.92
N ASP A 272 -11.34 11.27 -27.85
CA ASP A 272 -12.76 11.04 -27.66
C ASP A 272 -13.01 9.94 -26.61
N SER A 273 -12.21 8.88 -26.62
CA SER A 273 -12.26 7.81 -25.62
C SER A 273 -11.95 8.34 -24.20
N ILE A 274 -10.94 9.21 -24.05
CA ILE A 274 -10.63 9.87 -22.76
C ILE A 274 -11.81 10.72 -22.30
N LYS A 275 -12.41 11.50 -23.19
CA LYS A 275 -13.58 12.33 -22.89
C LYS A 275 -14.77 11.45 -22.48
N GLN A 276 -15.07 10.40 -23.22
CA GLN A 276 -16.14 9.45 -22.91
C GLN A 276 -15.89 8.78 -21.54
N MET A 277 -14.70 8.22 -21.32
CA MET A 277 -14.32 7.54 -20.09
C MET A 277 -14.49 8.44 -18.86
N SER A 278 -14.22 9.76 -18.99
CA SER A 278 -14.41 10.71 -17.89
C SER A 278 -15.88 10.88 -17.47
N THR A 279 -16.83 10.53 -18.33
CA THR A 279 -18.27 10.58 -18.00
C THR A 279 -18.76 9.35 -17.25
N GLU A 280 -17.98 8.28 -17.25
CA GLU A 280 -18.35 6.96 -16.75
C GLU A 280 -17.57 6.60 -15.48
N LEU A 281 -16.27 6.91 -15.43
CA LEU A 281 -15.33 6.39 -14.43
C LEU A 281 -14.98 7.34 -13.28
N ALA A 282 -15.77 8.36 -13.00
CA ALA A 282 -15.52 9.29 -11.88
C ALA A 282 -14.07 9.82 -11.81
N ALA A 283 -13.44 10.03 -12.95
CA ALA A 283 -12.11 10.61 -13.12
C ALA A 283 -12.17 11.79 -14.10
N SER A 284 -11.31 12.80 -13.92
CA SER A 284 -11.27 13.93 -14.86
C SER A 284 -10.57 13.54 -16.17
N THR A 285 -10.83 14.26 -17.26
CA THR A 285 -10.14 14.05 -18.54
C THR A 285 -8.62 14.20 -18.40
N THR A 286 -8.16 15.10 -17.53
CA THR A 286 -6.73 15.32 -17.25
C THR A 286 -6.11 14.17 -16.46
N ASP A 287 -6.82 13.58 -15.49
CA ASP A 287 -6.34 12.41 -14.74
C ASP A 287 -6.24 11.19 -15.66
N ILE A 288 -7.25 10.98 -16.52
CA ILE A 288 -7.24 9.88 -17.48
C ILE A 288 -6.09 10.06 -18.48
N ALA A 289 -5.89 11.27 -19.02
CA ALA A 289 -4.78 11.57 -19.93
C ALA A 289 -3.41 11.34 -19.26
N ALA A 290 -3.28 11.64 -17.96
CA ALA A 290 -2.06 11.35 -17.21
C ALA A 290 -1.77 9.85 -17.10
N VAL A 291 -2.81 9.03 -16.88
CA VAL A 291 -2.68 7.55 -16.87
C VAL A 291 -2.30 7.03 -18.25
N VAL A 292 -2.93 7.53 -19.33
CA VAL A 292 -2.58 7.19 -20.72
C VAL A 292 -1.13 7.55 -21.01
N THR A 293 -0.67 8.74 -20.61
CA THR A 293 0.73 9.18 -20.74
C THR A 293 1.69 8.22 -20.02
N SER A 294 1.36 7.82 -18.80
CA SER A 294 2.17 6.89 -18.02
C SER A 294 2.18 5.49 -18.66
N ALA A 295 1.04 5.01 -19.14
CA ALA A 295 0.90 3.74 -19.84
C ALA A 295 1.76 3.67 -21.10
N SER A 296 1.70 4.72 -21.94
CA SER A 296 2.50 4.81 -23.16
C SER A 296 4.00 4.79 -22.88
N ARG A 297 4.47 5.53 -21.86
CA ARG A 297 5.88 5.51 -21.41
C ARG A 297 6.34 4.16 -20.90
N LEU A 298 5.44 3.35 -20.38
CA LEU A 298 5.70 2.02 -19.85
C LEU A 298 5.60 0.92 -20.92
N GLY A 299 5.33 1.29 -22.18
CA GLY A 299 5.33 0.38 -23.32
C GLY A 299 4.01 -0.35 -23.54
N ILE A 300 2.90 0.17 -23.00
CA ILE A 300 1.57 -0.35 -23.33
C ILE A 300 1.27 -0.01 -24.80
N GLN A 301 0.84 -1.00 -25.57
CA GLN A 301 0.53 -0.87 -26.99
C GLN A 301 -0.66 0.07 -27.19
N THR A 302 -0.65 0.84 -28.28
CA THR A 302 -1.65 1.89 -28.54
C THR A 302 -3.08 1.34 -28.55
N ASP A 303 -3.29 0.16 -29.12
CA ASP A 303 -4.59 -0.53 -29.17
C ASP A 303 -5.06 -1.07 -27.80
N LYS A 304 -4.17 -1.14 -26.81
CA LYS A 304 -4.45 -1.58 -25.43
C LYS A 304 -4.50 -0.43 -24.40
N LEU A 305 -4.14 0.79 -24.83
CA LEU A 305 -4.02 1.93 -23.91
C LEU A 305 -5.32 2.24 -23.17
N MET A 306 -6.46 2.22 -23.85
CA MET A 306 -7.72 2.59 -23.21
C MET A 306 -8.23 1.50 -22.28
N ASP A 307 -8.14 0.23 -22.66
CA ASP A 307 -8.49 -0.91 -21.80
C ASP A 307 -7.62 -0.92 -20.53
N PHE A 308 -6.31 -0.72 -20.70
CA PHE A 308 -5.39 -0.59 -19.57
C PHE A 308 -5.76 0.60 -18.68
N THR A 309 -6.04 1.76 -19.28
CA THR A 309 -6.37 2.98 -18.55
C THR A 309 -7.65 2.81 -17.74
N GLU A 310 -8.67 2.15 -18.30
CA GLU A 310 -9.91 1.85 -17.58
C GLU A 310 -9.63 1.00 -16.32
N VAL A 311 -8.84 -0.06 -16.47
CA VAL A 311 -8.43 -0.91 -15.34
C VAL A 311 -7.70 -0.10 -14.26
N MET A 312 -6.78 0.79 -14.65
CA MET A 312 -6.01 1.61 -13.70
C MET A 312 -6.88 2.65 -12.98
N ILE A 313 -7.82 3.28 -13.68
CA ILE A 313 -8.79 4.20 -13.07
C ILE A 313 -9.71 3.44 -12.10
N ASN A 314 -10.18 2.25 -12.50
CA ASN A 314 -11.00 1.39 -11.65
C ASN A 314 -10.24 0.99 -10.38
N LEU A 315 -8.96 0.63 -10.48
CA LEU A 315 -8.11 0.35 -9.32
C LEU A 315 -7.93 1.59 -8.44
N GLY A 316 -7.61 2.74 -9.02
CA GLY A 316 -7.45 3.99 -8.26
C GLY A 316 -8.72 4.41 -7.50
N ASN A 317 -9.89 4.08 -8.02
CA ASN A 317 -11.18 4.36 -7.37
C ASN A 317 -11.58 3.28 -6.34
N SER A 318 -11.02 2.08 -6.42
CA SER A 318 -11.47 0.90 -5.65
C SER A 318 -10.49 0.46 -4.59
N THR A 319 -9.22 0.86 -4.65
CA THR A 319 -8.13 0.40 -3.79
C THR A 319 -7.46 1.55 -3.02
N ASP A 320 -6.39 1.25 -2.30
CA ASP A 320 -5.52 2.23 -1.62
C ASP A 320 -4.47 2.85 -2.56
N MET A 321 -4.40 2.41 -3.81
CA MET A 321 -3.46 2.91 -4.82
C MET A 321 -4.05 4.11 -5.57
N THR A 322 -3.20 5.02 -6.04
CA THR A 322 -3.62 5.97 -7.08
C THR A 322 -3.64 5.27 -8.45
N ALA A 323 -4.45 5.76 -9.40
CA ALA A 323 -4.49 5.19 -10.75
C ALA A 323 -3.10 5.21 -11.44
N ASN A 324 -2.29 6.23 -11.17
CA ASN A 324 -0.94 6.36 -11.73
C ASN A 324 0.07 5.41 -11.07
N ASP A 325 -0.05 5.18 -9.74
CA ASP A 325 0.76 4.18 -9.04
C ASP A 325 0.40 2.77 -9.51
N ALA A 326 -0.89 2.46 -9.64
CA ALA A 326 -1.38 1.21 -10.20
C ALA A 326 -0.82 0.99 -11.61
N ALA A 327 -0.91 1.99 -12.49
CA ALA A 327 -0.36 1.93 -13.85
C ALA A 327 1.13 1.61 -13.84
N THR A 328 1.90 2.31 -13.01
CA THR A 328 3.35 2.13 -12.94
C THR A 328 3.74 0.74 -12.41
N GLN A 329 3.11 0.30 -11.33
CA GLN A 329 3.47 -0.96 -10.69
C GLN A 329 3.00 -2.16 -11.50
N MET A 330 1.77 -2.13 -12.04
CA MET A 330 1.22 -3.23 -12.81
C MET A 330 1.91 -3.40 -14.17
N ALA A 331 2.22 -2.30 -14.87
CA ALA A 331 2.97 -2.38 -16.11
C ALA A 331 4.40 -2.92 -15.89
N ARG A 332 5.09 -2.51 -14.81
CA ARG A 332 6.40 -3.06 -14.44
C ARG A 332 6.31 -4.56 -14.12
N PHE A 333 5.31 -4.96 -13.36
CA PHE A 333 5.08 -6.37 -13.05
C PHE A 333 4.83 -7.19 -14.32
N ALA A 334 3.94 -6.71 -15.20
CA ALA A 334 3.65 -7.33 -16.48
C ALA A 334 4.91 -7.49 -17.34
N ASN A 335 5.74 -6.45 -17.43
CA ASN A 335 7.00 -6.48 -18.17
C ASN A 335 7.99 -7.51 -17.58
N ILE A 336 8.12 -7.61 -16.25
CA ILE A 336 9.00 -8.58 -15.60
C ILE A 336 8.48 -10.01 -15.84
N MET A 337 7.17 -10.23 -15.65
CA MET A 337 6.55 -11.55 -15.85
C MET A 337 6.41 -11.92 -17.32
N GLY A 338 6.50 -10.97 -18.25
CA GLY A 338 6.18 -11.17 -19.66
C GLY A 338 4.71 -11.47 -19.88
N MET A 339 3.85 -10.86 -19.07
CA MET A 339 2.40 -11.01 -19.10
C MET A 339 1.82 -10.38 -20.37
N ASP A 340 0.81 -11.03 -20.95
CA ASP A 340 0.05 -10.46 -22.06
C ASP A 340 -0.73 -9.23 -21.59
N GLN A 341 -0.69 -8.16 -22.41
CA GLN A 341 -1.32 -6.87 -22.05
C GLN A 341 -2.86 -6.93 -22.00
N SER A 342 -3.49 -7.98 -22.55
CA SER A 342 -4.93 -8.20 -22.40
C SER A 342 -5.34 -8.70 -21.00
N LEU A 343 -4.38 -9.12 -20.17
CA LEU A 343 -4.64 -9.73 -18.86
C LEU A 343 -4.63 -8.74 -17.68
N PHE A 344 -4.53 -7.44 -17.91
CA PHE A 344 -4.53 -6.46 -16.82
C PHE A 344 -5.81 -6.48 -15.98
N ASN A 345 -6.96 -6.77 -16.59
CA ASN A 345 -8.22 -6.90 -15.85
C ASN A 345 -8.22 -8.16 -14.94
N ASN A 346 -7.60 -9.26 -15.40
CA ASN A 346 -7.42 -10.47 -14.59
C ASN A 346 -6.53 -10.17 -13.38
N MET A 347 -5.41 -9.49 -13.63
CA MET A 347 -4.48 -9.06 -12.59
C MET A 347 -5.15 -8.12 -11.57
N GLY A 348 -5.86 -7.09 -12.04
CA GLY A 348 -6.58 -6.15 -11.20
C GLY A 348 -7.66 -6.82 -10.35
N SER A 349 -8.41 -7.77 -10.92
CA SER A 349 -9.44 -8.52 -10.20
C SER A 349 -8.84 -9.42 -9.10
N SER A 350 -7.73 -10.10 -9.39
CA SER A 350 -7.03 -10.90 -8.37
C SER A 350 -6.46 -10.00 -7.26
N LEU A 351 -5.89 -8.85 -7.61
CA LEU A 351 -5.33 -7.91 -6.65
C LEU A 351 -6.41 -7.37 -5.69
N VAL A 352 -7.54 -6.93 -6.23
CA VAL A 352 -8.67 -6.42 -5.43
C VAL A 352 -9.26 -7.51 -4.54
N ALA A 353 -9.44 -8.71 -5.05
CA ALA A 353 -9.93 -9.83 -4.26
C ALA A 353 -8.98 -10.16 -3.09
N LEU A 354 -7.69 -10.17 -3.33
CA LEU A 354 -6.69 -10.41 -2.29
C LEU A 354 -6.67 -9.30 -1.25
N GLY A 355 -6.70 -8.02 -1.65
CA GLY A 355 -6.73 -6.90 -0.71
C GLY A 355 -8.00 -6.84 0.13
N ASN A 356 -9.15 -7.23 -0.44
CA ASN A 356 -10.43 -7.23 0.27
C ASN A 356 -10.60 -8.38 1.27
N ASN A 357 -9.98 -9.54 1.01
CA ASN A 357 -10.24 -10.76 1.78
C ASN A 357 -9.15 -11.08 2.82
N TYR A 358 -7.98 -10.45 2.74
CA TYR A 358 -6.85 -10.74 3.62
C TYR A 358 -6.34 -9.49 4.35
N ALA A 359 -5.54 -9.69 5.39
CA ALA A 359 -5.02 -8.61 6.26
C ALA A 359 -3.84 -7.84 5.61
N THR A 360 -4.04 -7.36 4.40
CA THR A 360 -3.06 -6.64 3.59
C THR A 360 -3.76 -5.56 2.76
N THR A 361 -3.01 -4.75 2.01
CA THR A 361 -3.55 -3.79 1.05
C THR A 361 -3.02 -4.09 -0.35
N GLU A 362 -3.72 -3.60 -1.37
CA GLU A 362 -3.33 -3.82 -2.76
C GLU A 362 -1.94 -3.24 -3.06
N SER A 363 -1.62 -2.09 -2.49
CA SER A 363 -0.28 -1.49 -2.63
C SER A 363 0.81 -2.37 -2.01
N GLN A 364 0.56 -2.97 -0.83
CA GLN A 364 1.51 -3.88 -0.19
C GLN A 364 1.70 -5.17 -0.98
N ILE A 365 0.61 -5.73 -1.52
CA ILE A 365 0.67 -6.92 -2.39
C ILE A 365 1.53 -6.61 -3.62
N MET A 366 1.29 -5.49 -4.29
CA MET A 366 2.03 -5.11 -5.49
C MET A 366 3.51 -4.83 -5.22
N GLU A 367 3.83 -4.16 -4.11
CA GLU A 367 5.23 -3.93 -3.73
C GLU A 367 5.97 -5.24 -3.48
N MET A 368 5.33 -6.20 -2.81
CA MET A 368 5.86 -7.56 -2.60
C MET A 368 6.01 -8.31 -3.92
N ALA A 369 4.97 -8.29 -4.78
CA ALA A 369 4.93 -9.00 -6.05
C ALA A 369 6.03 -8.53 -7.01
N LEU A 370 6.29 -7.23 -7.10
CA LEU A 370 7.36 -6.68 -7.92
C LEU A 370 8.75 -7.21 -7.53
N ARG A 371 8.98 -7.50 -6.25
CA ARG A 371 10.24 -8.06 -5.76
C ARG A 371 10.37 -9.55 -6.04
N MET A 372 9.23 -10.24 -6.11
CA MET A 372 9.17 -11.68 -6.34
C MET A 372 9.09 -12.04 -7.83
N ALA A 373 8.62 -11.10 -8.67
CA ALA A 373 8.29 -11.35 -10.08
C ALA A 373 9.46 -11.96 -10.86
N GLY A 374 10.68 -11.44 -10.69
CA GLY A 374 11.85 -11.93 -11.42
C GLY A 374 12.17 -13.40 -11.14
N ALA A 375 12.24 -13.77 -9.86
CA ALA A 375 12.48 -15.15 -9.47
C ALA A 375 11.28 -16.05 -9.80
N GLY A 376 10.07 -15.56 -9.55
CA GLY A 376 8.84 -16.27 -9.90
C GLY A 376 8.77 -16.64 -11.37
N LYS A 377 9.08 -15.69 -12.26
CA LYS A 377 9.16 -15.90 -13.71
C LYS A 377 10.18 -17.01 -14.07
N GLN A 378 11.36 -16.94 -13.46
CA GLN A 378 12.44 -17.91 -13.76
C GLN A 378 12.05 -19.34 -13.41
N VAL A 379 11.33 -19.55 -12.30
CA VAL A 379 10.90 -20.88 -11.87
C VAL A 379 9.54 -21.29 -12.43
N GLY A 380 8.91 -20.47 -13.27
CA GLY A 380 7.65 -20.81 -13.93
C GLY A 380 6.38 -20.53 -13.11
N LEU A 381 6.45 -19.70 -12.06
CA LEU A 381 5.24 -19.24 -11.38
C LEU A 381 4.38 -18.39 -12.32
N THR A 382 3.06 -18.57 -12.24
CA THR A 382 2.10 -17.69 -12.91
C THR A 382 1.96 -16.35 -12.17
N GLU A 383 1.44 -15.34 -12.86
CA GLU A 383 1.17 -14.02 -12.28
C GLU A 383 0.24 -14.12 -11.06
N ALA A 384 -0.82 -14.92 -11.16
CA ALA A 384 -1.75 -15.16 -10.07
C ALA A 384 -1.06 -15.81 -8.85
N GLN A 385 -0.17 -16.78 -9.08
CA GLN A 385 0.59 -17.42 -8.01
C GLN A 385 1.53 -16.44 -7.30
N VAL A 386 2.21 -15.56 -8.04
CA VAL A 386 3.05 -14.51 -7.46
C VAL A 386 2.22 -13.55 -6.61
N LEU A 387 1.05 -13.11 -7.08
CA LEU A 387 0.13 -12.27 -6.31
C LEU A 387 -0.37 -12.98 -5.05
N GLY A 388 -0.75 -14.25 -5.14
CA GLY A 388 -1.21 -15.06 -4.00
C GLY A 388 -0.15 -15.19 -2.91
N PHE A 389 1.09 -15.50 -3.27
CA PHE A 389 2.20 -15.54 -2.31
C PHE A 389 2.51 -14.17 -1.72
N SER A 390 2.43 -13.13 -2.54
CA SER A 390 2.63 -11.75 -2.07
C SER A 390 1.60 -11.35 -1.03
N ALA A 391 0.33 -11.70 -1.25
CA ALA A 391 -0.75 -11.45 -0.31
C ALA A 391 -0.57 -12.25 0.99
N ALA A 392 -0.15 -13.52 0.92
CA ALA A 392 0.13 -14.32 2.10
C ALA A 392 1.24 -13.70 2.95
N LEU A 393 2.39 -13.38 2.35
CA LEU A 393 3.54 -12.82 3.05
C LEU A 393 3.23 -11.44 3.66
N SER A 394 2.57 -10.55 2.92
CA SER A 394 2.23 -9.23 3.42
C SER A 394 1.15 -9.28 4.52
N SER A 395 0.22 -10.24 4.46
CA SER A 395 -0.77 -10.49 5.52
C SER A 395 -0.16 -10.95 6.84
N LEU A 396 1.04 -11.54 6.79
CA LEU A 396 1.83 -11.90 7.98
C LEU A 396 2.62 -10.71 8.55
N GLY A 397 2.44 -9.51 8.00
CA GLY A 397 3.17 -8.32 8.43
C GLY A 397 4.66 -8.35 8.04
N ILE A 398 5.01 -9.13 7.01
CA ILE A 398 6.37 -9.17 6.47
C ILE A 398 6.53 -8.02 5.47
N GLU A 399 7.52 -7.16 5.71
CA GLU A 399 7.82 -6.05 4.79
C GLU A 399 8.21 -6.57 3.40
N ALA A 400 7.77 -5.86 2.35
CA ALA A 400 7.97 -6.25 0.97
C ALA A 400 9.44 -6.50 0.62
N GLN A 401 10.36 -5.68 1.13
CA GLN A 401 11.79 -5.86 0.89
C GLN A 401 12.33 -7.14 1.50
N MET A 402 11.94 -7.45 2.72
CA MET A 402 12.40 -8.65 3.42
C MET A 402 11.73 -9.90 2.82
N GLY A 403 10.41 -9.91 2.74
CA GLY A 403 9.63 -11.05 2.27
C GLY A 403 9.90 -11.40 0.81
N GLY A 404 9.86 -10.40 -0.08
CA GLY A 404 10.09 -10.63 -1.50
C GLY A 404 11.50 -11.13 -1.80
N SER A 405 12.52 -10.57 -1.14
CA SER A 405 13.91 -11.03 -1.31
C SER A 405 14.13 -12.44 -0.75
N SER A 406 13.55 -12.74 0.43
CA SER A 406 13.67 -14.05 1.07
C SER A 406 12.96 -15.12 0.25
N PHE A 407 11.73 -14.84 -0.20
CA PHE A 407 10.99 -15.74 -1.05
C PHE A 407 11.72 -16.03 -2.36
N SER A 408 12.23 -14.99 -3.03
CA SER A 408 13.01 -15.14 -4.26
C SER A 408 14.24 -16.02 -4.06
N LYS A 409 14.95 -15.87 -2.95
CA LYS A 409 16.11 -16.73 -2.62
C LYS A 409 15.71 -18.19 -2.40
N ALA A 410 14.61 -18.43 -1.68
CA ALA A 410 14.11 -19.79 -1.47
C ALA A 410 13.76 -20.47 -2.81
N LEU A 411 13.05 -19.77 -3.69
CA LEU A 411 12.75 -20.28 -5.03
C LEU A 411 14.01 -20.61 -5.84
N VAL A 412 14.99 -19.70 -5.84
CA VAL A 412 16.26 -19.93 -6.56
C VAL A 412 17.04 -21.11 -5.98
N GLN A 413 17.07 -21.28 -4.66
CA GLN A 413 17.71 -22.44 -4.03
C GLN A 413 17.03 -23.76 -4.40
N MET A 414 15.69 -23.78 -4.42
CA MET A 414 14.93 -24.95 -4.86
C MET A 414 15.15 -25.26 -6.34
N GLU A 415 15.18 -24.24 -7.20
CA GLU A 415 15.49 -24.38 -8.62
C GLU A 415 16.87 -24.98 -8.85
N VAL A 416 17.90 -24.43 -8.16
CA VAL A 416 19.25 -24.97 -8.24
C VAL A 416 19.30 -26.43 -7.76
N ALA A 417 18.65 -26.75 -6.63
CA ALA A 417 18.58 -28.12 -6.12
C ALA A 417 17.89 -29.06 -7.10
N SER A 418 16.76 -28.65 -7.69
CA SER A 418 16.04 -29.43 -8.71
C SER A 418 16.86 -29.66 -9.99
N ALA A 419 17.61 -28.63 -10.42
CA ALA A 419 18.43 -28.68 -11.62
C ALA A 419 19.73 -29.52 -11.42
N THR A 420 20.38 -29.40 -10.27
CA THR A 420 21.68 -30.05 -9.99
C THR A 420 21.54 -31.43 -9.37
N GLY A 421 20.43 -31.71 -8.70
CA GLY A 421 20.23 -32.97 -7.96
C GLY A 421 21.11 -33.10 -6.71
N GLY A 422 21.36 -34.33 -6.29
CA GLY A 422 22.24 -34.63 -5.15
C GLY A 422 21.60 -34.31 -3.81
N GLN A 423 22.45 -34.16 -2.77
CA GLN A 423 22.01 -33.98 -1.39
C GLN A 423 21.01 -32.80 -1.21
N ALA A 424 21.23 -31.68 -1.89
CA ALA A 424 20.34 -30.53 -1.78
C ALA A 424 18.90 -30.84 -2.25
N LEU A 425 18.75 -31.66 -3.30
CA LEU A 425 17.43 -32.09 -3.76
C LEU A 425 16.81 -33.10 -2.77
N ASP A 426 17.59 -34.04 -2.24
CA ASP A 426 17.16 -34.99 -1.23
C ASP A 426 16.67 -34.26 0.04
N ASP A 427 17.38 -33.20 0.46
CA ASP A 427 17.05 -32.40 1.63
C ASP A 427 15.69 -31.70 1.46
N PHE A 428 15.45 -30.97 0.35
CA PHE A 428 14.15 -30.36 0.08
C PHE A 428 13.03 -31.39 -0.02
N ALA A 429 13.27 -32.52 -0.71
CA ALA A 429 12.32 -33.61 -0.84
C ALA A 429 11.94 -34.19 0.52
N SER A 430 12.94 -34.45 1.39
CA SER A 430 12.73 -34.97 2.74
C SER A 430 11.84 -34.07 3.59
N VAL A 431 12.04 -32.75 3.55
CA VAL A 431 11.17 -31.79 4.23
C VAL A 431 9.72 -31.90 3.74
N CYS A 432 9.52 -32.10 2.44
CA CYS A 432 8.19 -32.28 1.86
C CYS A 432 7.58 -33.67 2.14
N GLY A 433 8.35 -34.62 2.68
CA GLY A 433 7.95 -36.01 2.83
C GLY A 433 7.86 -36.76 1.49
N LEU A 434 8.65 -36.35 0.50
CA LEU A 434 8.71 -36.88 -0.86
C LEU A 434 10.08 -37.51 -1.13
N THR A 435 10.16 -38.36 -2.15
CA THR A 435 11.44 -38.74 -2.72
C THR A 435 12.00 -37.64 -3.61
N ALA A 436 13.32 -37.61 -3.85
CA ALA A 436 13.93 -36.64 -4.75
C ALA A 436 13.28 -36.57 -6.13
N SER A 437 12.92 -37.74 -6.69
CA SER A 437 12.26 -37.82 -7.98
C SER A 437 10.84 -37.23 -7.96
N GLU A 438 10.08 -37.46 -6.89
CA GLU A 438 8.73 -36.93 -6.74
C GLU A 438 8.76 -35.40 -6.52
N PHE A 439 9.70 -34.91 -5.69
CA PHE A 439 9.88 -33.48 -5.49
C PHE A 439 10.29 -32.79 -6.79
N LYS A 440 11.25 -33.34 -7.52
CA LYS A 440 11.67 -32.81 -8.82
C LYS A 440 10.50 -32.78 -9.81
N MET A 441 9.73 -33.82 -9.89
CA MET A 441 8.55 -33.89 -10.76
C MET A 441 7.50 -32.84 -10.36
N LEU A 442 7.27 -32.64 -9.06
CA LEU A 442 6.37 -31.62 -8.54
C LEU A 442 6.88 -30.24 -8.87
N TRP A 443 8.18 -29.97 -8.66
CA TRP A 443 8.81 -28.69 -8.96
C TRP A 443 8.75 -28.34 -10.44
N ASP A 444 9.10 -29.26 -11.31
CA ASP A 444 9.12 -29.08 -12.78
C ASP A 444 7.70 -28.80 -13.34
N ASN A 445 6.63 -29.32 -12.70
CA ASN A 445 5.25 -29.15 -13.16
C ASN A 445 4.49 -28.03 -12.45
N ASP A 446 4.69 -27.85 -11.14
CA ASP A 446 4.02 -26.82 -10.32
C ASP A 446 4.95 -26.36 -9.17
N PRO A 447 5.83 -25.40 -9.45
CA PRO A 447 6.73 -24.85 -8.43
C PRO A 447 6.01 -24.24 -7.24
N ALA A 448 4.80 -23.71 -7.45
CA ALA A 448 3.99 -23.14 -6.38
C ALA A 448 3.53 -24.23 -5.40
N ALA A 449 3.04 -25.34 -5.91
CA ALA A 449 2.65 -26.51 -5.10
C ALA A 449 3.86 -27.11 -4.38
N ALA A 450 5.02 -27.18 -5.03
CA ALA A 450 6.25 -27.67 -4.40
C ALA A 450 6.70 -26.75 -3.25
N PHE A 451 6.71 -25.43 -3.46
CA PHE A 451 7.01 -24.47 -2.41
C PHE A 451 6.01 -24.55 -1.25
N GLN A 452 4.73 -24.66 -1.54
CA GLN A 452 3.69 -24.81 -0.53
C GLN A 452 3.86 -26.11 0.26
N SER A 453 4.20 -27.23 -0.41
CA SER A 453 4.52 -28.51 0.23
C SER A 453 5.72 -28.40 1.17
N PHE A 454 6.72 -27.62 0.80
CA PHE A 454 7.88 -27.35 1.65
C PHE A 454 7.47 -26.58 2.93
N ILE A 455 6.65 -25.54 2.83
CA ILE A 455 6.14 -24.81 3.99
C ILE A 455 5.31 -25.70 4.91
N VAL A 456 4.43 -26.54 4.33
CA VAL A 456 3.62 -27.52 5.08
C VAL A 456 4.52 -28.58 5.75
N GLY A 457 5.55 -29.03 5.05
CA GLY A 457 6.52 -29.99 5.59
C GLY A 457 7.27 -29.44 6.80
N LEU A 458 7.79 -28.22 6.71
CA LEU A 458 8.42 -27.52 7.84
C LEU A 458 7.47 -27.35 9.03
N SER A 459 6.20 -27.02 8.78
CA SER A 459 5.18 -26.91 9.85
C SER A 459 4.96 -28.25 10.55
N LYS A 460 4.84 -29.34 9.82
CA LYS A 460 4.66 -30.69 10.39
C LYS A 460 5.87 -31.17 11.20
N MET A 461 7.07 -30.77 10.83
CA MET A 461 8.28 -31.08 11.61
C MET A 461 8.27 -30.37 12.95
N ASP A 462 7.87 -29.12 13.00
CA ASP A 462 7.75 -28.34 14.24
C ASP A 462 6.67 -28.96 15.16
N ASP A 463 5.54 -29.36 14.59
CA ASP A 463 4.47 -30.09 15.33
C ASP A 463 4.96 -31.45 15.87
N ALA A 464 5.90 -32.10 15.20
CA ALA A 464 6.52 -33.35 15.63
C ALA A 464 7.65 -33.15 16.66
N GLY A 465 7.91 -31.90 17.07
CA GLY A 465 8.97 -31.53 18.01
C GLY A 465 10.38 -31.50 17.38
N ILE A 466 10.47 -31.52 16.05
CA ILE A 466 11.72 -31.32 15.30
C ILE A 466 11.83 -29.82 15.01
N SER A 467 12.90 -29.19 15.48
CA SER A 467 13.07 -27.75 15.28
C SER A 467 13.17 -27.39 13.79
N ALA A 468 12.18 -26.67 13.26
CA ALA A 468 12.21 -26.15 11.91
C ALA A 468 13.45 -25.27 11.64
N ILE A 469 13.97 -24.57 12.68
CA ILE A 469 15.22 -23.79 12.59
C ILE A 469 16.41 -24.72 12.32
N ALA A 470 16.50 -25.85 13.02
CA ALA A 470 17.59 -26.81 12.84
C ALA A 470 17.52 -27.44 11.44
N VAL A 471 16.34 -27.81 10.98
CA VAL A 471 16.12 -28.33 9.63
C VAL A 471 16.54 -27.33 8.56
N LEU A 472 16.15 -26.04 8.70
CA LEU A 472 16.57 -24.99 7.78
C LEU A 472 18.10 -24.80 7.76
N ASP A 473 18.77 -24.96 8.90
CA ASP A 473 20.23 -24.90 8.98
C ASP A 473 20.90 -26.08 8.26
N GLU A 474 20.38 -27.28 8.46
CA GLU A 474 20.86 -28.52 7.85
C GLU A 474 20.78 -28.49 6.32
N ILE A 475 19.68 -27.94 5.76
CA ILE A 475 19.51 -27.77 4.31
C ILE A 475 20.19 -26.51 3.74
N GLY A 476 21.07 -25.86 4.54
CA GLY A 476 21.87 -24.72 4.10
C GLY A 476 21.14 -23.37 4.06
N ILE A 477 19.93 -23.27 4.59
CA ILE A 477 19.20 -22.01 4.74
C ILE A 477 19.61 -21.33 6.05
N SER A 478 20.76 -20.67 6.06
CA SER A 478 21.35 -20.06 7.27
C SER A 478 21.04 -18.55 7.42
N GLU A 479 20.54 -17.88 6.38
CA GLU A 479 20.26 -16.44 6.41
C GLU A 479 19.05 -16.11 7.31
N ILE A 480 19.27 -15.22 8.30
CA ILE A 480 18.30 -14.91 9.36
C ILE A 480 16.96 -14.40 8.78
N ARG A 481 16.99 -13.52 7.77
CA ARG A 481 15.77 -12.97 7.16
C ARG A 481 14.96 -14.02 6.40
N LEU A 482 15.65 -14.89 5.70
CA LEU A 482 15.04 -16.00 4.98
C LEU A 482 14.39 -16.98 5.96
N ARG A 483 15.11 -17.36 7.03
CA ARG A 483 14.57 -18.20 8.10
C ARG A 483 13.33 -17.57 8.77
N ASP A 484 13.41 -16.30 9.17
CA ASP A 484 12.25 -15.61 9.79
C ASP A 484 11.03 -15.61 8.87
N THR A 485 11.23 -15.35 7.58
CA THR A 485 10.16 -15.39 6.59
C THR A 485 9.53 -16.79 6.49
N LEU A 486 10.36 -17.83 6.37
CA LEU A 486 9.89 -19.23 6.27
C LEU A 486 9.20 -19.68 7.56
N LEU A 487 9.75 -19.38 8.73
CA LEU A 487 9.15 -19.72 10.03
C LEU A 487 7.82 -19.02 10.28
N ARG A 488 7.62 -17.81 9.79
CA ARG A 488 6.30 -17.16 9.83
C ARG A 488 5.32 -17.86 8.88
N ALA A 489 5.81 -18.28 7.71
CA ALA A 489 5.00 -19.00 6.74
C ALA A 489 4.52 -20.36 7.27
N THR A 490 5.34 -21.10 8.06
CA THR A 490 4.95 -22.39 8.64
C THR A 490 3.75 -22.30 9.57
N ASN A 491 3.60 -21.18 10.29
CA ASN A 491 2.46 -20.92 11.16
C ASN A 491 1.20 -20.46 10.41
N ALA A 492 1.24 -20.36 9.08
CA ALA A 492 0.18 -19.79 8.25
C ALA A 492 -0.08 -20.61 6.97
N THR A 493 0.11 -21.90 7.00
CA THR A 493 -0.03 -22.79 5.82
C THR A 493 -1.41 -22.69 5.15
N GLU A 494 -2.48 -22.57 5.95
CA GLU A 494 -3.84 -22.36 5.45
C GLU A 494 -4.00 -21.01 4.72
N LEU A 495 -3.35 -19.95 5.21
CA LEU A 495 -3.35 -18.63 4.56
C LEU A 495 -2.71 -18.72 3.18
N PHE A 496 -1.56 -19.39 3.05
CA PHE A 496 -0.91 -19.61 1.76
C PHE A 496 -1.79 -20.35 0.78
N SER A 497 -2.47 -21.41 1.23
CA SER A 497 -3.41 -22.16 0.39
C SER A 497 -4.58 -21.30 -0.08
N LYS A 498 -5.21 -20.57 0.84
CA LYS A 498 -6.37 -19.73 0.54
C LYS A 498 -6.04 -18.55 -0.37
N THR A 499 -4.90 -17.90 -0.16
CA THR A 499 -4.49 -16.78 -1.02
C THR A 499 -4.19 -17.26 -2.44
N GLN A 500 -3.57 -18.44 -2.59
CA GLN A 500 -3.35 -19.07 -3.90
C GLN A 500 -4.67 -19.44 -4.60
N GLU A 501 -5.59 -20.04 -3.87
CA GLU A 501 -6.92 -20.37 -4.39
C GLU A 501 -7.68 -19.12 -4.82
N THR A 502 -7.72 -18.09 -3.98
CA THR A 502 -8.37 -16.82 -4.30
C THR A 502 -7.73 -16.17 -5.52
N ALA A 503 -6.41 -16.06 -5.58
CA ALA A 503 -5.70 -15.46 -6.70
C ALA A 503 -6.01 -16.18 -8.02
N ASN A 504 -5.90 -17.51 -8.04
CA ASN A 504 -6.14 -18.31 -9.23
C ASN A 504 -7.60 -18.28 -9.69
N ASN A 505 -8.57 -18.33 -8.77
CA ASN A 505 -9.99 -18.30 -9.10
C ASN A 505 -10.41 -16.93 -9.64
N THR A 506 -10.01 -15.85 -8.97
CA THR A 506 -10.35 -14.48 -9.38
C THR A 506 -9.62 -14.06 -10.64
N TRP A 507 -8.42 -14.58 -10.89
CA TRP A 507 -7.73 -14.42 -12.18
C TRP A 507 -8.54 -14.99 -13.34
N LYS A 508 -9.11 -16.18 -13.17
CA LYS A 508 -9.94 -16.82 -14.19
C LYS A 508 -11.29 -16.12 -14.38
N GLN A 509 -11.90 -15.67 -13.29
CA GLN A 509 -13.21 -14.99 -13.31
C GLN A 509 -13.11 -13.54 -13.80
N HIS A 510 -12.05 -12.81 -13.49
CA HIS A 510 -11.70 -11.44 -13.84
C HIS A 510 -12.84 -10.40 -13.70
N THR A 511 -13.77 -10.62 -12.76
CA THR A 511 -14.96 -9.77 -12.56
C THR A 511 -14.93 -8.95 -11.26
N GLU A 512 -14.01 -9.25 -10.34
CA GLU A 512 -13.99 -8.64 -9.00
C GLU A 512 -13.74 -7.13 -9.07
N LEU A 513 -12.75 -6.69 -9.84
CA LEU A 513 -12.46 -5.27 -10.02
C LEU A 513 -13.68 -4.51 -10.57
N SER A 514 -14.30 -5.03 -11.61
CA SER A 514 -15.47 -4.39 -12.22
C SER A 514 -16.67 -4.34 -11.28
N THR A 515 -16.83 -5.36 -10.42
CA THR A 515 -17.90 -5.43 -9.41
C THR A 515 -17.70 -4.37 -8.33
N VAL A 516 -16.48 -4.28 -7.78
CA VAL A 516 -16.14 -3.28 -6.75
C VAL A 516 -16.19 -1.86 -7.35
N ALA A 517 -15.68 -1.65 -8.57
CA ALA A 517 -15.74 -0.39 -9.26
C ALA A 517 -17.18 0.07 -9.51
N LYS A 518 -18.08 -0.81 -9.96
CA LYS A 518 -19.51 -0.50 -10.12
C LYS A 518 -20.16 -0.09 -8.81
N GLN A 519 -19.85 -0.76 -7.71
CA GLN A 519 -20.35 -0.35 -6.38
C GLN A 519 -19.84 1.04 -5.99
N ARG A 520 -18.57 1.35 -6.28
CA ARG A 520 -17.99 2.69 -6.07
C ARG A 520 -18.68 3.75 -6.92
N TYR A 521 -18.90 3.48 -8.21
CA TYR A 521 -19.56 4.42 -9.13
C TYR A 521 -21.04 4.64 -8.83
N ALA A 522 -21.70 3.68 -8.19
CA ALA A 522 -23.06 3.84 -7.69
C ALA A 522 -23.17 4.81 -6.50
N THR A 523 -22.04 5.18 -5.86
CA THR A 523 -22.06 6.14 -4.76
C THR A 523 -22.43 7.54 -5.26
N THR A 524 -23.12 8.30 -4.41
CA THR A 524 -23.50 9.68 -4.71
C THR A 524 -22.29 10.57 -5.03
N ALA A 525 -21.16 10.34 -4.36
CA ALA A 525 -19.92 11.08 -4.62
C ALA A 525 -19.41 10.86 -6.05
N SER A 526 -19.33 9.61 -6.49
CA SER A 526 -18.89 9.26 -7.86
C SER A 526 -19.87 9.78 -8.92
N GLN A 527 -21.19 9.70 -8.66
CA GLN A 527 -22.20 10.23 -9.57
C GLN A 527 -22.12 11.75 -9.71
N LEU A 528 -21.74 12.47 -8.64
CA LEU A 528 -21.50 13.93 -8.70
C LEU A 528 -20.26 14.27 -9.52
N VAL A 529 -19.20 13.48 -9.38
CA VAL A 529 -17.98 13.66 -10.21
C VAL A 529 -18.34 13.44 -11.68
N ASN A 530 -19.06 12.37 -12.00
CA ASN A 530 -19.50 12.09 -13.37
C ASN A 530 -20.42 13.18 -13.92
N LEU A 531 -21.34 13.70 -13.10
CA LEU A 531 -22.19 14.84 -13.49
C LEU A 531 -21.38 16.10 -13.76
N LYS A 532 -20.40 16.40 -12.88
CA LYS A 532 -19.47 17.52 -13.08
C LYS A 532 -18.67 17.34 -14.37
N ASN A 533 -18.14 16.13 -14.61
CA ASN A 533 -17.37 15.83 -15.83
C ASN A 533 -18.24 15.98 -17.09
N LYS A 534 -19.49 15.50 -17.07
CA LYS A 534 -20.46 15.72 -18.17
C LYS A 534 -20.74 17.20 -18.42
N ALA A 535 -20.91 17.98 -17.35
CA ALA A 535 -21.09 19.43 -17.46
C ALA A 535 -19.82 20.13 -18.00
N MET A 536 -18.64 19.67 -17.60
CA MET A 536 -17.37 20.20 -18.12
C MET A 536 -17.15 19.83 -19.59
N LEU A 537 -17.48 18.61 -20.01
CA LEU A 537 -17.40 18.21 -21.42
C LEU A 537 -18.38 18.98 -22.30
N PHE A 538 -19.60 19.19 -21.83
CA PHE A 538 -20.55 20.07 -22.50
C PHE A 538 -20.00 21.50 -22.61
N ALA A 539 -19.35 21.98 -21.56
CA ALA A 539 -18.69 23.28 -21.58
C ALA A 539 -17.49 23.31 -22.53
N GLN A 540 -16.68 22.23 -22.58
CA GLN A 540 -15.57 22.08 -23.53
C GLN A 540 -16.06 22.07 -24.98
N SER A 541 -17.13 21.35 -25.32
CA SER A 541 -17.67 21.33 -26.68
C SER A 541 -18.13 22.72 -27.12
N LEU A 542 -18.66 23.54 -26.22
CA LEU A 542 -18.94 24.96 -26.49
C LEU A 542 -17.65 25.78 -26.62
N GLY A 543 -16.59 25.45 -25.86
CA GLY A 543 -15.30 26.12 -25.91
C GLY A 543 -14.49 25.78 -27.17
N ASP A 544 -14.53 24.54 -27.62
CA ASP A 544 -13.86 24.06 -28.83
C ASP A 544 -14.40 24.77 -30.10
N ASP A 545 -15.69 25.12 -30.11
CA ASP A 545 -16.30 25.95 -31.16
C ASP A 545 -15.80 27.41 -31.11
N PHE A 546 -15.35 27.91 -29.96
CA PHE A 546 -14.80 29.27 -29.79
C PHE A 546 -13.25 29.31 -29.90
N SER A 547 -12.54 28.19 -29.75
CA SER A 547 -11.07 28.11 -29.76
C SER A 547 -10.43 28.65 -31.06
N PRO A 548 -10.95 28.38 -32.26
CA PRO A 548 -10.42 28.95 -33.49
C PRO A 548 -10.50 30.49 -33.56
N THR A 549 -11.46 31.05 -32.82
CA THR A 549 -11.65 32.51 -32.74
C THR A 549 -10.66 33.15 -31.77
N VAL A 550 -10.32 32.45 -30.68
CA VAL A 550 -9.35 32.91 -29.67
C VAL A 550 -7.92 32.86 -30.25
N HIS A 551 -7.55 31.81 -30.99
CA HIS A 551 -6.23 31.75 -31.68
C HIS A 551 -6.06 32.86 -32.73
N LYS A 552 -7.12 33.23 -33.44
CA LYS A 552 -7.10 34.36 -34.38
C LYS A 552 -6.98 35.74 -33.74
N VAL A 553 -7.19 35.85 -32.46
CA VAL A 553 -7.11 37.14 -31.71
C VAL A 553 -5.74 37.26 -31.02
N ILE A 554 -5.00 36.16 -30.85
CA ILE A 554 -3.67 36.13 -30.21
C ILE A 554 -2.56 36.24 -31.26
N ASP A 555 -2.78 35.81 -32.51
CA ASP A 555 -1.92 36.06 -33.69
C ASP A 555 -2.19 37.46 -34.27
#